data_d77ca577aaaf611b70e777a1eee5653a
#
_entry.id   d77ca577aaaf611b70e777a1eee5653a
#
_cell.length_a   1.000
_cell.length_b   1.000
_cell.length_c   1.000
_cell.angle_alpha   90.00
_cell.angle_beta   90.00
_cell.angle_gamma   90.00
#
_symmetry.space_group_name_H-M   'P 1'
#
loop_
_entity.id
_entity.type
_entity.pdbx_description
1 polymer ?
#
loop_
_entity_poly.entity_id
_entity_poly.type
_entity_poly.pdbx_seq_one_letter_code
_entity_poly.pdbx_strand_id
1 'polypeptide(L)'
;MRFITLLLATILSTSAYSNDHGNVPAGSGAFVTLMVQAQDPDAYIAALKKNPAPFQAIGSSIAGACITKTGHDYPGQMFIYNAFDSVEQAMAATNKYDAMKATPELMAIREVKYNVVFKPLKQFTLEPGSERLWRLNISSQNLQSFVNKIAELETAMRTAGHKVNLGVFQPIGGGVHETIHLRAVSPSYGASGRILDDAYAGAAWMGTWQKALALVDEVVSDNFEQCEIIYTAE
;
A
#
# COMPACT_ATOMS: atom_id res chain seq x y z
N MET A 1 -10.95 -41.97 -68.82
CA MET A 1 -10.02 -41.68 -67.72
C MET A 1 -10.43 -40.32 -67.11
N ARG A 2 -11.02 -40.33 -65.90
CA ARG A 2 -11.45 -39.13 -65.18
C ARG A 2 -10.41 -38.88 -64.06
N PHE A 3 -9.69 -37.78 -64.13
CA PHE A 3 -8.76 -37.34 -63.07
C PHE A 3 -9.56 -36.59 -62.04
N ILE A 4 -9.61 -37.11 -60.82
CA ILE A 4 -10.16 -36.43 -59.63
C ILE A 4 -8.98 -35.67 -58.96
N THR A 5 -9.01 -34.35 -59.01
CA THR A 5 -8.05 -33.49 -58.30
C THR A 5 -8.56 -33.29 -56.88
N LEU A 6 -7.85 -33.86 -55.91
CA LEU A 6 -8.10 -33.64 -54.46
C LEU A 6 -7.48 -32.31 -54.04
N LEU A 7 -8.33 -31.32 -53.66
CA LEU A 7 -7.88 -30.08 -53.05
C LEU A 7 -7.71 -30.35 -51.53
N LEU A 8 -6.46 -30.34 -51.08
CA LEU A 8 -6.15 -30.34 -49.62
C LEU A 8 -6.28 -28.92 -49.08
N ALA A 9 -7.35 -28.63 -48.31
CA ALA A 9 -7.49 -27.38 -47.57
C ALA A 9 -6.73 -27.49 -46.26
N THR A 10 -5.56 -26.83 -46.19
CA THR A 10 -4.81 -26.63 -44.93
C THR A 10 -5.50 -25.57 -44.08
N ILE A 11 -6.14 -25.99 -43.00
CA ILE A 11 -6.70 -25.10 -41.97
C ILE A 11 -5.49 -24.64 -41.12
N LEU A 12 -5.03 -23.41 -41.30
CA LEU A 12 -4.11 -22.75 -40.37
C LEU A 12 -4.93 -22.36 -39.10
N SER A 13 -4.80 -23.17 -38.07
CA SER A 13 -5.27 -22.82 -36.73
C SER A 13 -4.36 -21.73 -36.18
N THR A 14 -4.77 -20.47 -36.26
CA THR A 14 -4.16 -19.39 -35.49
C THR A 14 -4.54 -19.58 -34.03
N SER A 15 -3.63 -20.16 -33.24
CA SER A 15 -3.72 -20.13 -31.80
C SER A 15 -3.60 -18.67 -31.36
N ALA A 16 -4.74 -18.04 -31.05
CA ALA A 16 -4.74 -16.80 -30.32
C ALA A 16 -4.12 -17.09 -28.95
N TYR A 17 -2.88 -16.66 -28.73
CA TYR A 17 -2.32 -16.58 -27.39
C TYR A 17 -3.15 -15.53 -26.62
N SER A 18 -4.15 -15.98 -25.90
CA SER A 18 -4.76 -15.23 -24.82
C SER A 18 -3.66 -15.08 -23.77
N ASN A 19 -3.07 -13.91 -23.67
CA ASN A 19 -2.34 -13.52 -22.47
C ASN A 19 -3.35 -13.34 -21.34
N ASP A 20 -3.83 -14.45 -20.80
CA ASP A 20 -4.54 -14.49 -19.54
C ASP A 20 -3.50 -14.26 -18.43
N HIS A 21 -3.11 -13.01 -18.25
CA HIS A 21 -2.46 -12.57 -17.02
C HIS A 21 -3.52 -12.70 -15.93
N GLY A 22 -3.59 -13.86 -15.31
CA GLY A 22 -4.51 -14.13 -14.21
C GLY A 22 -4.44 -12.99 -13.19
N ASN A 23 -5.59 -12.61 -12.62
CA ASN A 23 -5.65 -11.56 -11.62
C ASN A 23 -4.71 -11.87 -10.45
N VAL A 24 -3.91 -10.89 -10.04
CA VAL A 24 -3.09 -11.01 -8.83
C VAL A 24 -4.03 -11.22 -7.65
N PRO A 25 -3.83 -12.27 -6.83
CA PRO A 25 -4.67 -12.51 -5.66
C PRO A 25 -4.56 -11.37 -4.65
N ALA A 26 -5.67 -11.03 -4.00
CA ALA A 26 -5.66 -10.08 -2.90
C ALA A 26 -4.71 -10.53 -1.79
N GLY A 27 -4.06 -9.58 -1.11
CA GLY A 27 -3.22 -9.84 0.04
C GLY A 27 -4.03 -10.37 1.22
N SER A 28 -3.37 -11.08 2.12
CA SER A 28 -3.96 -11.51 3.39
C SER A 28 -4.13 -10.32 4.34
N GLY A 29 -4.98 -10.49 5.36
CA GLY A 29 -5.14 -9.53 6.45
C GLY A 29 -5.85 -8.23 6.08
N ALA A 30 -5.79 -7.31 7.02
CA ALA A 30 -6.29 -5.94 6.92
C ALA A 30 -5.56 -5.05 7.93
N PHE A 31 -5.68 -3.73 7.77
CA PHE A 31 -5.08 -2.74 8.66
C PHE A 31 -6.13 -1.78 9.19
N VAL A 32 -6.04 -1.42 10.45
CA VAL A 32 -6.70 -0.23 10.99
C VAL A 32 -5.66 0.86 11.12
N THR A 33 -5.88 1.99 10.47
CA THR A 33 -4.95 3.12 10.46
C THR A 33 -5.59 4.31 11.16
N LEU A 34 -4.87 4.92 12.09
CA LEU A 34 -5.26 6.13 12.80
C LEU A 34 -4.38 7.27 12.32
N MET A 35 -4.97 8.25 11.64
CA MET A 35 -4.29 9.49 11.24
C MET A 35 -4.28 10.47 12.40
N VAL A 36 -3.11 11.00 12.71
CA VAL A 36 -2.92 11.93 13.82
C VAL A 36 -2.02 13.10 13.42
N GLN A 37 -2.17 14.18 14.14
CA GLN A 37 -1.20 15.26 14.25
C GLN A 37 -0.52 15.15 15.61
N ALA A 38 0.79 14.90 15.63
CA ALA A 38 1.58 14.89 16.86
C ALA A 38 2.43 16.16 16.92
N GLN A 39 2.46 16.83 18.08
CA GLN A 39 3.34 18.00 18.26
C GLN A 39 4.83 17.61 18.19
N ASP A 40 5.15 16.45 18.76
CA ASP A 40 6.44 15.77 18.68
C ASP A 40 6.21 14.31 18.30
N PRO A 41 6.35 13.95 17.00
CA PRO A 41 6.14 12.59 16.53
C PRO A 41 7.03 11.55 17.21
N ASP A 42 8.28 11.87 17.50
CA ASP A 42 9.23 10.93 18.13
C ASP A 42 8.84 10.68 19.59
N ALA A 43 8.44 11.72 20.34
CA ALA A 43 7.93 11.58 21.69
C ALA A 43 6.60 10.77 21.73
N TYR A 44 5.74 10.97 20.73
CA TYR A 44 4.49 10.19 20.60
C TYR A 44 4.79 8.71 20.35
N ILE A 45 5.70 8.38 19.44
CA ILE A 45 6.13 6.99 19.18
C ILE A 45 6.75 6.36 20.43
N ALA A 46 7.60 7.11 21.16
CA ALA A 46 8.19 6.62 22.41
C ALA A 46 7.13 6.30 23.47
N ALA A 47 6.08 7.13 23.58
CA ALA A 47 4.94 6.88 24.48
C ALA A 47 4.17 5.60 24.10
N LEU A 48 3.94 5.37 22.79
CA LEU A 48 3.28 4.16 22.31
C LEU A 48 4.10 2.89 22.57
N LYS A 49 5.41 2.93 22.33
CA LYS A 49 6.32 1.80 22.63
C LYS A 49 6.36 1.46 24.11
N LYS A 50 6.26 2.47 24.98
CA LYS A 50 6.28 2.28 26.45
C LYS A 50 5.00 1.59 26.98
N ASN A 51 3.88 1.73 26.27
CA ASN A 51 2.61 1.13 26.67
C ASN A 51 1.96 0.34 25.53
N PRO A 52 2.31 -0.94 25.32
CA PRO A 52 1.75 -1.78 24.27
C PRO A 52 0.32 -2.29 24.58
N ALA A 53 -0.20 -2.10 25.79
CA ALA A 53 -1.48 -2.63 26.21
C ALA A 53 -2.66 -2.31 25.26
N PRO A 54 -2.78 -1.12 24.66
CA PRO A 54 -3.82 -0.84 23.67
C PRO A 54 -3.75 -1.75 22.44
N PHE A 55 -2.55 -2.06 21.94
CA PHE A 55 -2.37 -2.95 20.77
C PHE A 55 -2.77 -4.38 21.09
N GLN A 56 -2.41 -4.86 22.29
CA GLN A 56 -2.82 -6.17 22.81
C GLN A 56 -4.34 -6.26 22.97
N ALA A 57 -4.96 -5.24 23.56
CA ALA A 57 -6.40 -5.21 23.83
C ALA A 57 -7.26 -5.28 22.57
N ILE A 58 -6.82 -4.68 21.47
CA ILE A 58 -7.50 -4.76 20.18
C ILE A 58 -7.18 -6.03 19.39
N GLY A 59 -6.16 -6.79 19.80
CA GLY A 59 -5.70 -8.01 19.12
C GLY A 59 -4.88 -7.72 17.86
N SER A 60 -4.10 -6.62 17.85
CA SER A 60 -3.18 -6.30 16.76
C SER A 60 -2.04 -7.33 16.73
N SER A 61 -1.74 -7.89 15.56
CA SER A 61 -0.58 -8.76 15.37
C SER A 61 0.72 -7.97 15.24
N ILE A 62 0.67 -6.84 14.55
CA ILE A 62 1.78 -5.89 14.38
C ILE A 62 1.20 -4.48 14.41
N ALA A 63 1.87 -3.56 15.13
CA ALA A 63 1.59 -2.15 15.01
C ALA A 63 2.85 -1.38 14.58
N GLY A 64 2.65 -0.32 13.80
CA GLY A 64 3.71 0.57 13.37
C GLY A 64 3.28 2.02 13.30
N ALA A 65 4.26 2.88 13.12
CA ALA A 65 4.08 4.32 12.98
C ALA A 65 4.83 4.81 11.74
N CYS A 66 4.21 5.70 10.98
CA CYS A 66 4.82 6.37 9.84
C CYS A 66 4.72 7.88 10.02
N ILE A 67 5.85 8.57 10.04
CA ILE A 67 5.94 10.04 10.12
C ILE A 67 6.06 10.59 8.69
N THR A 68 5.15 11.46 8.28
CA THR A 68 5.25 12.15 6.99
C THR A 68 6.38 13.17 7.04
N LYS A 69 7.39 12.99 6.19
CA LYS A 69 8.60 13.84 6.14
C LYS A 69 8.49 14.92 5.07
N THR A 70 7.86 14.60 3.92
CA THR A 70 7.59 15.58 2.86
C THR A 70 6.19 15.36 2.32
N GLY A 71 5.56 16.42 1.78
CA GLY A 71 4.22 16.36 1.24
C GLY A 71 3.11 16.30 2.32
N HIS A 72 3.40 16.70 3.55
CA HIS A 72 2.42 16.72 4.65
C HIS A 72 1.39 17.85 4.45
N ASP A 73 0.14 17.57 4.81
CA ASP A 73 -0.96 18.54 4.78
C ASP A 73 -0.92 19.48 6.00
N TYR A 74 -0.33 19.01 7.11
CA TYR A 74 -0.19 19.75 8.37
C TYR A 74 1.09 19.32 9.13
N PRO A 75 1.68 20.22 9.94
CA PRO A 75 2.87 19.88 10.74
C PRO A 75 2.59 18.71 11.69
N GLY A 76 3.54 17.78 11.83
CA GLY A 76 3.40 16.62 12.71
C GLY A 76 2.44 15.54 12.19
N GLN A 77 2.13 15.56 10.89
CA GLN A 77 1.34 14.51 10.24
C GLN A 77 2.03 13.17 10.36
N MET A 78 1.30 12.20 10.85
CA MET A 78 1.71 10.81 10.92
C MET A 78 0.50 9.89 11.03
N PHE A 79 0.72 8.58 10.87
CA PHE A 79 -0.30 7.60 11.18
C PHE A 79 0.26 6.42 11.97
N ILE A 80 -0.63 5.81 12.75
CA ILE A 80 -0.39 4.55 13.44
C ILE A 80 -1.22 3.49 12.72
N TYR A 81 -0.59 2.40 12.32
CA TYR A 81 -1.30 1.25 11.76
C TYR A 81 -1.28 0.05 12.69
N ASN A 82 -2.34 -0.74 12.64
CA ASN A 82 -2.49 -2.01 13.33
C ASN A 82 -2.85 -3.07 12.31
N ALA A 83 -2.08 -4.15 12.22
CA ALA A 83 -2.31 -5.26 11.32
C ALA A 83 -3.13 -6.36 12.00
N PHE A 84 -4.00 -6.99 11.22
CA PHE A 84 -4.87 -8.10 11.60
C PHE A 84 -4.90 -9.16 10.51
N ASP A 85 -5.18 -10.42 10.86
CA ASP A 85 -5.20 -11.52 9.90
C ASP A 85 -6.40 -11.47 8.94
N SER A 86 -7.45 -10.70 9.27
CA SER A 86 -8.65 -10.58 8.45
C SER A 86 -9.31 -9.19 8.57
N VAL A 87 -10.16 -8.87 7.59
CA VAL A 87 -11.03 -7.69 7.65
C VAL A 87 -12.02 -7.79 8.83
N GLU A 88 -12.49 -9.00 9.15
CA GLU A 88 -13.38 -9.24 10.30
C GLU A 88 -12.71 -8.80 11.60
N GLN A 89 -11.47 -9.25 11.85
CA GLN A 89 -10.72 -8.87 13.05
C GLN A 89 -10.45 -7.36 13.09
N ALA A 90 -10.05 -6.76 11.96
CA ALA A 90 -9.81 -5.33 11.86
C ALA A 90 -11.09 -4.52 12.17
N MET A 91 -12.23 -4.92 11.61
CA MET A 91 -13.52 -4.27 11.88
C MET A 91 -13.95 -4.45 13.34
N ALA A 92 -13.76 -5.65 13.92
CA ALA A 92 -14.06 -5.88 15.34
C ALA A 92 -13.16 -5.03 16.27
N ALA A 93 -11.91 -4.80 15.89
CA ALA A 93 -10.96 -3.99 16.65
C ALA A 93 -11.41 -2.52 16.76
N THR A 94 -12.09 -1.96 15.75
CA THR A 94 -12.60 -0.58 15.78
C THR A 94 -13.65 -0.35 16.89
N ASN A 95 -14.34 -1.40 17.36
CA ASN A 95 -15.27 -1.33 18.48
C ASN A 95 -14.59 -1.46 19.85
N LYS A 96 -13.34 -1.96 19.89
CA LYS A 96 -12.59 -2.17 21.14
C LYS A 96 -11.80 -0.95 21.59
N TYR A 97 -11.49 -0.05 20.68
CA TYR A 97 -10.70 1.14 20.94
C TYR A 97 -11.28 2.36 20.27
N ASP A 98 -11.65 3.34 21.09
CA ASP A 98 -12.08 4.67 20.66
C ASP A 98 -10.92 5.66 20.87
N ALA A 99 -10.29 6.08 19.78
CA ALA A 99 -9.14 6.98 19.84
C ALA A 99 -9.46 8.35 20.46
N MET A 100 -10.75 8.77 20.43
CA MET A 100 -11.24 10.01 21.05
C MET A 100 -11.42 9.90 22.56
N LYS A 101 -11.35 8.67 23.11
CA LYS A 101 -11.44 8.37 24.56
C LYS A 101 -10.13 7.85 25.13
N ALA A 102 -9.01 8.18 24.51
CA ALA A 102 -7.68 7.85 25.03
C ALA A 102 -7.40 8.59 26.36
N THR A 103 -6.33 8.19 27.08
CA THR A 103 -5.94 8.85 28.31
C THR A 103 -5.61 10.34 28.10
N PRO A 104 -5.82 11.21 29.09
CA PRO A 104 -5.50 12.64 28.97
C PRO A 104 -4.06 12.89 28.52
N GLU A 105 -3.10 12.10 28.99
CA GLU A 105 -1.69 12.20 28.64
C GLU A 105 -1.47 11.96 27.15
N LEU A 106 -2.15 10.95 26.59
CA LEU A 106 -2.05 10.64 25.15
C LEU A 106 -2.78 11.69 24.30
N MET A 107 -3.91 12.18 24.78
CA MET A 107 -4.65 13.26 24.10
C MET A 107 -3.90 14.59 24.11
N ALA A 108 -3.06 14.84 25.11
CA ALA A 108 -2.26 16.07 25.20
C ALA A 108 -1.13 16.16 24.17
N ILE A 109 -0.64 15.03 23.64
CA ILE A 109 0.50 14.97 22.72
C ILE A 109 0.11 14.69 21.25
N ARG A 110 -1.18 14.42 20.99
CA ARG A 110 -1.70 14.21 19.65
C ARG A 110 -3.11 14.78 19.46
N GLU A 111 -3.43 15.12 18.24
CA GLU A 111 -4.80 15.34 17.76
C GLU A 111 -5.17 14.20 16.80
N VAL A 112 -6.32 13.56 17.02
CA VAL A 112 -6.84 12.53 16.11
C VAL A 112 -7.54 13.22 14.94
N LYS A 113 -7.17 12.89 13.72
CA LYS A 113 -7.81 13.41 12.51
C LYS A 113 -8.93 12.48 12.04
N TYR A 114 -8.64 11.22 11.80
CA TYR A 114 -9.61 10.19 11.42
C TYR A 114 -8.97 8.79 11.54
N ASN A 115 -9.80 7.77 11.36
CA ASN A 115 -9.34 6.38 11.22
C ASN A 115 -9.97 5.74 9.98
N VAL A 116 -9.35 4.68 9.51
CA VAL A 116 -9.79 3.94 8.32
C VAL A 116 -9.32 2.49 8.40
N VAL A 117 -10.09 1.57 7.83
CA VAL A 117 -9.66 0.19 7.60
C VAL A 117 -9.13 0.08 6.17
N PHE A 118 -8.01 -0.60 5.98
CA PHE A 118 -7.45 -0.88 4.65
C PHE A 118 -7.40 -2.37 4.37
N LYS A 119 -7.78 -2.75 3.14
CA LYS A 119 -7.58 -4.08 2.59
C LYS A 119 -6.43 -4.06 1.58
N PRO A 120 -5.35 -4.85 1.77
CA PRO A 120 -4.34 -5.01 0.73
C PRO A 120 -4.94 -5.76 -0.47
N LEU A 121 -4.75 -5.20 -1.68
CA LEU A 121 -5.24 -5.78 -2.94
C LEU A 121 -4.22 -6.68 -3.62
N LYS A 122 -3.00 -6.75 -3.10
CA LYS A 122 -1.98 -7.74 -3.46
C LYS A 122 -1.18 -8.10 -2.21
N GLN A 123 -0.42 -9.19 -2.29
CA GLN A 123 0.47 -9.57 -1.18
C GLN A 123 1.46 -8.44 -0.88
N PHE A 124 1.59 -8.12 0.40
CA PHE A 124 2.46 -7.07 0.91
C PHE A 124 3.09 -7.53 2.22
N THR A 125 4.39 -7.29 2.37
CA THR A 125 5.14 -7.58 3.60
C THR A 125 5.35 -6.29 4.37
N LEU A 126 4.99 -6.26 5.65
CA LEU A 126 5.26 -5.14 6.52
C LEU A 126 6.75 -5.08 6.87
N GLU A 127 7.40 -4.00 6.49
CA GLU A 127 8.81 -3.75 6.76
C GLU A 127 8.99 -2.30 7.22
N PRO A 128 9.90 -2.04 8.17
CA PRO A 128 10.30 -0.67 8.49
C PRO A 128 11.11 -0.07 7.34
N GLY A 129 11.07 1.25 7.20
CA GLY A 129 11.88 1.92 6.20
C GLY A 129 11.33 3.26 5.74
N SER A 130 11.86 3.73 4.61
CA SER A 130 11.33 4.87 3.88
C SER A 130 10.18 4.40 3.00
N GLU A 131 9.07 5.09 3.06
CA GLU A 131 7.89 4.81 2.27
C GLU A 131 7.51 6.02 1.43
N ARG A 132 7.20 5.79 0.15
CA ARG A 132 6.50 6.77 -0.68
C ARG A 132 5.06 6.33 -0.80
N LEU A 133 4.16 7.20 -0.39
CA LEU A 133 2.72 7.00 -0.42
C LEU A 133 2.10 7.90 -1.48
N TRP A 134 1.35 7.30 -2.40
CA TRP A 134 0.41 8.01 -3.27
C TRP A 134 -1.03 7.69 -2.86
N ARG A 135 -1.86 8.72 -2.75
CA ARG A 135 -3.30 8.59 -2.73
C ARG A 135 -3.84 8.80 -4.14
N LEU A 136 -4.60 7.84 -4.63
CA LEU A 136 -4.98 7.73 -6.04
C LEU A 136 -6.48 7.55 -6.18
N ASN A 137 -7.11 8.35 -7.03
CA ASN A 137 -8.43 8.03 -7.54
C ASN A 137 -8.29 7.10 -8.75
N ILE A 138 -8.90 5.92 -8.64
CA ILE A 138 -8.88 4.88 -9.68
C ILE A 138 -10.29 4.35 -9.82
N SER A 139 -10.82 4.35 -11.05
CA SER A 139 -12.14 3.78 -11.33
C SER A 139 -12.17 2.28 -11.03
N SER A 140 -13.33 1.77 -10.62
CA SER A 140 -13.51 0.33 -10.32
C SER A 140 -13.18 -0.58 -11.53
N GLN A 141 -13.34 -0.06 -12.75
CA GLN A 141 -13.00 -0.77 -13.99
C GLN A 141 -11.49 -0.95 -14.17
N ASN A 142 -10.69 0.01 -13.70
CA ASN A 142 -9.24 0.04 -13.85
C ASN A 142 -8.51 -0.61 -12.68
N LEU A 143 -9.13 -0.72 -11.50
CA LEU A 143 -8.47 -1.06 -10.24
C LEU A 143 -7.73 -2.40 -10.31
N GLN A 144 -8.34 -3.46 -10.82
CA GLN A 144 -7.67 -4.77 -10.91
C GLN A 144 -6.49 -4.73 -11.89
N SER A 145 -6.66 -4.03 -13.03
CA SER A 145 -5.58 -3.85 -14.01
C SER A 145 -4.41 -3.06 -13.41
N PHE A 146 -4.69 -2.04 -12.60
CA PHE A 146 -3.70 -1.28 -11.86
C PHE A 146 -2.93 -2.19 -10.88
N VAL A 147 -3.63 -2.99 -10.07
CA VAL A 147 -3.01 -3.94 -9.12
C VAL A 147 -2.07 -4.91 -9.85
N ASN A 148 -2.49 -5.45 -10.99
CA ASN A 148 -1.67 -6.34 -11.82
C ASN A 148 -0.40 -5.61 -12.32
N LYS A 149 -0.54 -4.37 -12.78
CA LYS A 149 0.61 -3.56 -13.24
C LYS A 149 1.58 -3.21 -12.11
N ILE A 150 1.10 -2.98 -10.91
CA ILE A 150 1.97 -2.74 -9.74
C ILE A 150 2.74 -4.02 -9.36
N ALA A 151 2.14 -5.21 -9.48
CA ALA A 151 2.86 -6.46 -9.26
C ALA A 151 3.96 -6.70 -10.33
N GLU A 152 3.67 -6.40 -11.61
CA GLU A 152 4.67 -6.44 -12.69
C GLU A 152 5.80 -5.42 -12.43
N LEU A 153 5.45 -4.21 -12.02
CA LEU A 153 6.41 -3.14 -11.68
C LEU A 153 7.35 -3.56 -10.55
N GLU A 154 6.80 -4.10 -9.46
CA GLU A 154 7.61 -4.59 -8.33
C GLU A 154 8.62 -5.63 -8.78
N THR A 155 8.19 -6.60 -9.60
CA THR A 155 9.05 -7.63 -10.16
C THR A 155 10.16 -7.02 -11.02
N ALA A 156 9.82 -6.06 -11.91
CA ALA A 156 10.78 -5.41 -12.79
C ALA A 156 11.81 -4.58 -12.02
N MET A 157 11.37 -3.83 -10.99
CA MET A 157 12.26 -3.05 -10.11
C MET A 157 13.20 -3.95 -9.30
N ARG A 158 12.70 -5.07 -8.76
CA ARG A 158 13.53 -6.05 -8.04
C ARG A 158 14.54 -6.71 -8.96
N THR A 159 14.16 -7.03 -10.20
CA THR A 159 15.07 -7.56 -11.23
C THR A 159 16.17 -6.55 -11.58
N ALA A 160 15.88 -5.24 -11.53
CA ALA A 160 16.85 -4.17 -11.69
C ALA A 160 17.75 -3.95 -10.46
N GLY A 161 17.59 -4.75 -9.39
CA GLY A 161 18.42 -4.71 -8.19
C GLY A 161 17.90 -3.82 -7.06
N HIS A 162 16.71 -3.24 -7.20
CA HIS A 162 16.11 -2.44 -6.13
C HIS A 162 15.47 -3.33 -5.06
N LYS A 163 15.75 -3.03 -3.80
CA LYS A 163 15.00 -3.58 -2.67
C LYS A 163 13.78 -2.70 -2.45
N VAL A 164 12.66 -3.12 -2.99
CA VAL A 164 11.38 -2.40 -2.90
C VAL A 164 10.24 -3.38 -2.68
N ASN A 165 9.24 -2.96 -1.92
CA ASN A 165 8.00 -3.68 -1.67
C ASN A 165 6.84 -2.74 -2.03
N LEU A 166 6.05 -3.10 -3.04
CA LEU A 166 4.93 -2.29 -3.51
C LEU A 166 3.61 -2.86 -2.96
N GLY A 167 2.79 -2.02 -2.35
CA GLY A 167 1.47 -2.37 -1.85
C GLY A 167 0.38 -1.50 -2.47
N VAL A 168 -0.77 -2.11 -2.78
CA VAL A 168 -1.99 -1.40 -3.17
C VAL A 168 -3.04 -1.70 -2.12
N PHE A 169 -3.65 -0.64 -1.55
CA PHE A 169 -4.57 -0.76 -0.43
C PHE A 169 -5.87 -0.05 -0.75
N GLN A 170 -6.98 -0.75 -0.52
CA GLN A 170 -8.32 -0.20 -0.66
C GLN A 170 -8.85 0.22 0.70
N PRO A 171 -9.29 1.49 0.86
CA PRO A 171 -9.94 1.93 2.09
C PRO A 171 -11.33 1.32 2.23
N ILE A 172 -11.69 0.99 3.47
CA ILE A 172 -13.01 0.54 3.90
C ILE A 172 -13.49 1.53 4.98
N GLY A 173 -14.48 2.36 4.65
CA GLY A 173 -15.00 3.34 5.59
C GLY A 173 -14.10 4.58 5.80
N GLY A 174 -13.28 4.95 4.81
CA GLY A 174 -12.37 6.11 4.87
C GLY A 174 -13.03 7.48 4.71
N GLY A 175 -14.34 7.52 4.47
CA GLY A 175 -15.08 8.78 4.23
C GLY A 175 -14.55 9.52 3.01
N VAL A 176 -14.49 10.85 3.12
CA VAL A 176 -13.95 11.74 2.06
C VAL A 176 -12.42 11.90 2.12
N HIS A 177 -11.78 11.33 3.14
CA HIS A 177 -10.37 11.55 3.41
C HIS A 177 -9.46 10.53 2.73
N GLU A 178 -10.00 9.36 2.31
CA GLU A 178 -9.20 8.25 1.84
C GLU A 178 -9.64 7.73 0.47
N THR A 179 -8.63 7.38 -0.31
CA THR A 179 -8.73 6.80 -1.65
C THR A 179 -7.85 5.53 -1.72
N ILE A 180 -7.62 4.98 -2.91
CA ILE A 180 -6.65 3.90 -3.09
C ILE A 180 -5.25 4.39 -2.73
N HIS A 181 -4.54 3.63 -1.88
CA HIS A 181 -3.14 3.87 -1.59
C HIS A 181 -2.25 2.98 -2.45
N LEU A 182 -1.25 3.59 -3.10
CA LEU A 182 -0.07 2.89 -3.58
C LEU A 182 1.08 3.23 -2.62
N ARG A 183 1.72 2.22 -2.06
CA ARG A 183 2.84 2.37 -1.12
C ARG A 183 4.08 1.68 -1.69
N ALA A 184 5.21 2.40 -1.70
CA ALA A 184 6.50 1.87 -2.11
C ALA A 184 7.47 1.96 -0.93
N VAL A 185 7.73 0.80 -0.29
CA VAL A 185 8.62 0.70 0.86
C VAL A 185 10.02 0.32 0.40
N SER A 186 11.01 1.04 0.88
CA SER A 186 12.44 0.81 0.67
C SER A 186 13.17 0.79 2.01
N PRO A 187 14.33 0.13 2.14
CA PRO A 187 15.04 0.03 3.41
C PRO A 187 15.49 1.38 4.00
N SER A 188 15.61 2.42 3.17
CA SER A 188 16.06 3.75 3.60
C SER A 188 15.72 4.83 2.57
N TYR A 189 15.73 6.09 2.96
CA TYR A 189 15.61 7.24 2.04
C TYR A 189 16.64 7.23 0.92
N GLY A 190 17.88 6.81 1.21
CA GLY A 190 18.91 6.66 0.17
C GLY A 190 18.56 5.56 -0.86
N ALA A 191 17.90 4.49 -0.44
CA ALA A 191 17.38 3.47 -1.36
C ALA A 191 16.24 4.01 -2.21
N SER A 192 15.31 4.75 -1.63
CA SER A 192 14.25 5.45 -2.38
C SER A 192 14.83 6.45 -3.36
N GLY A 193 15.85 7.21 -2.96
CA GLY A 193 16.55 8.18 -3.83
C GLY A 193 17.17 7.49 -5.05
N ARG A 194 17.86 6.35 -4.89
CA ARG A 194 18.41 5.59 -6.02
C ARG A 194 17.35 5.10 -7.00
N ILE A 195 16.18 4.66 -6.50
CA ILE A 195 15.05 4.30 -7.37
C ILE A 195 14.63 5.50 -8.22
N LEU A 196 14.57 6.70 -7.64
CA LEU A 196 14.21 7.91 -8.35
C LEU A 196 15.28 8.33 -9.36
N ASP A 197 16.57 8.27 -8.98
CA ASP A 197 17.66 8.56 -9.90
C ASP A 197 17.61 7.67 -11.13
N ASP A 198 17.40 6.36 -10.95
CA ASP A 198 17.27 5.41 -12.05
C ASP A 198 16.00 5.68 -12.88
N ALA A 199 14.90 6.05 -12.26
CA ALA A 199 13.67 6.46 -12.97
C ALA A 199 13.93 7.66 -13.88
N TYR A 200 14.58 8.70 -13.36
CA TYR A 200 14.92 9.90 -14.14
C TYR A 200 15.98 9.62 -15.21
N ALA A 201 16.83 8.63 -15.02
CA ALA A 201 17.77 8.15 -16.03
C ALA A 201 17.13 7.27 -17.12
N GLY A 202 15.83 7.00 -17.03
CA GLY A 202 15.09 6.23 -18.03
C GLY A 202 15.20 4.70 -17.85
N ALA A 203 15.21 4.22 -16.61
CA ALA A 203 15.23 2.80 -16.29
C ALA A 203 14.17 1.99 -17.06
N ALA A 204 14.50 0.77 -17.46
CA ALA A 204 13.65 -0.09 -18.30
C ALA A 204 12.26 -0.35 -17.67
N TRP A 205 12.17 -0.40 -16.33
CA TRP A 205 10.90 -0.59 -15.62
C TRP A 205 9.95 0.61 -15.68
N MET A 206 10.42 1.80 -16.09
CA MET A 206 9.58 3.00 -16.24
C MET A 206 8.43 2.82 -17.24
N GLY A 207 8.61 1.98 -18.27
CA GLY A 207 7.52 1.66 -19.20
C GLY A 207 6.32 0.97 -18.50
N THR A 208 6.60 0.11 -17.51
CA THR A 208 5.54 -0.53 -16.69
C THR A 208 4.89 0.50 -15.75
N TRP A 209 5.67 1.38 -15.14
CA TRP A 209 5.15 2.49 -14.32
C TRP A 209 4.21 3.40 -15.12
N GLN A 210 4.59 3.81 -16.33
CA GLN A 210 3.75 4.64 -17.20
C GLN A 210 2.42 3.96 -17.55
N LYS A 211 2.45 2.63 -17.80
CA LYS A 211 1.22 1.84 -18.04
C LYS A 211 0.34 1.76 -16.80
N ALA A 212 0.92 1.69 -15.60
CA ALA A 212 0.15 1.74 -14.36
C ALA A 212 -0.49 3.13 -14.16
N LEU A 213 0.28 4.21 -14.36
CA LEU A 213 -0.23 5.59 -14.25
C LEU A 213 -1.36 5.89 -15.23
N ALA A 214 -1.35 5.30 -16.43
CA ALA A 214 -2.43 5.47 -17.40
C ALA A 214 -3.79 4.89 -16.95
N LEU A 215 -3.83 4.11 -15.86
CA LEU A 215 -5.04 3.57 -15.24
C LEU A 215 -5.54 4.41 -14.07
N VAL A 216 -4.80 5.45 -13.68
CA VAL A 216 -5.11 6.37 -12.57
C VAL A 216 -5.88 7.55 -13.11
N ASP A 217 -7.01 7.88 -12.49
CA ASP A 217 -7.82 9.03 -12.87
C ASP A 217 -7.21 10.33 -12.30
N GLU A 218 -6.66 10.27 -11.06
CA GLU A 218 -6.06 11.43 -10.39
C GLU A 218 -5.05 10.98 -9.33
N VAL A 219 -3.94 11.70 -9.22
CA VAL A 219 -3.01 11.64 -8.09
C VAL A 219 -3.42 12.70 -7.07
N VAL A 220 -4.06 12.29 -5.98
CA VAL A 220 -4.57 13.20 -4.94
C VAL A 220 -3.45 13.73 -4.07
N SER A 221 -2.49 12.87 -3.68
CA SER A 221 -1.29 13.26 -2.94
C SER A 221 -0.11 12.33 -3.19
N ASP A 222 1.09 12.83 -2.92
CA ASP A 222 2.37 12.12 -3.05
C ASP A 222 3.26 12.56 -1.88
N ASN A 223 3.51 11.62 -0.96
CA ASN A 223 4.17 11.88 0.31
C ASN A 223 5.37 10.95 0.48
N PHE A 224 6.39 11.41 1.20
CA PHE A 224 7.42 10.53 1.75
C PHE A 224 7.29 10.41 3.26
N GLU A 225 7.40 9.18 3.75
CA GLU A 225 7.19 8.81 5.14
C GLU A 225 8.36 7.99 5.66
N GLN A 226 8.65 8.12 6.96
CA GLN A 226 9.54 7.23 7.68
C GLN A 226 8.70 6.33 8.56
N CYS A 227 8.79 5.01 8.32
CA CYS A 227 8.00 4.01 9.01
C CYS A 227 8.87 3.12 9.91
N GLU A 228 8.32 2.77 11.06
CA GLU A 228 8.90 1.79 11.98
C GLU A 228 7.84 0.89 12.61
N ILE A 229 8.23 -0.32 12.99
CA ILE A 229 7.39 -1.23 13.78
C ILE A 229 7.57 -0.86 15.25
N ILE A 230 6.45 -0.66 15.96
CA ILE A 230 6.42 -0.23 17.37
C ILE A 230 5.90 -1.32 18.30
N TYR A 231 5.24 -2.35 17.76
CA TYR A 231 4.71 -3.50 18.50
C TYR A 231 4.61 -4.73 17.60
N THR A 232 4.92 -5.89 18.16
CA THR A 232 4.65 -7.21 17.56
C THR A 232 4.08 -8.12 18.66
N ALA A 233 2.97 -8.80 18.36
CA ALA A 233 2.42 -9.82 19.27
C ALA A 233 3.41 -10.96 19.43
N GLU A 234 3.50 -11.50 20.66
CA GLU A 234 4.30 -12.69 21.02
C GLU A 234 3.64 -13.99 20.51
#